data_731f67f0565fd0470015bf6003914933
#
_entry.id   731f67f0565fd0470015bf6003914933
#
_cell.length_a   1.000
_cell.length_b   1.000
_cell.length_c   1.000
_cell.angle_alpha   90.00
_cell.angle_beta   90.00
_cell.angle_gamma   90.00
#
_symmetry.space_group_name_H-M   'P 1'
#
loop_
_entity.id
_entity.type
_entity.pdbx_description
1 polymer ?
#
loop_
_entity_poly.entity_id
_entity_poly.type
_entity_poly.pdbx_seq_one_letter_code
_entity_poly.pdbx_strand_id
1 'polypeptide(L)'
;MIFYFGFVLMVLNEGFVILRHVIPYFAEKRQQLIDRYGVRWQYTHSLLDTLWIFLIILGFVWDFQNWKTYATCLAVFWGTVGIFYISVFWDRMFRK
;
A
#
# COMPACT_ATOMS: atom_id res chain seq x y z
N MET A 1 14.82 12.03 -3.51
CA MET A 1 14.94 11.31 -2.23
C MET A 1 13.62 11.19 -1.48
N ILE A 2 12.91 12.31 -1.29
CA ILE A 2 11.62 12.30 -0.56
C ILE A 2 10.62 11.36 -1.21
N PHE A 3 10.50 11.41 -2.55
CA PHE A 3 9.59 10.53 -3.28
C PHE A 3 9.91 9.05 -3.04
N TYR A 4 11.19 8.68 -3.13
CA TYR A 4 11.58 7.28 -2.96
C TYR A 4 11.32 6.79 -1.55
N PHE A 5 11.52 7.65 -0.56
CA PHE A 5 11.21 7.30 0.82
C PHE A 5 9.70 7.00 0.99
N GLY A 6 8.86 7.89 0.45
CA GLY A 6 7.41 7.67 0.47
C GLY A 6 7.01 6.44 -0.33
N PHE A 7 7.67 6.21 -1.48
CA PHE A 7 7.42 5.04 -2.32
C PHE A 7 7.72 3.74 -1.57
N VAL A 8 8.84 3.68 -0.85
CA VAL A 8 9.19 2.49 -0.06
C VAL A 8 8.15 2.24 1.03
N LEU A 9 7.73 3.29 1.73
CA LEU A 9 6.66 3.15 2.73
C LEU A 9 5.37 2.65 2.10
N MET A 10 5.01 3.15 0.93
CA MET A 10 3.83 2.69 0.19
C MET A 10 3.94 1.22 -0.16
N VAL A 11 5.10 0.79 -0.68
CA VAL A 11 5.32 -0.62 -1.05
C VAL A 11 5.19 -1.52 0.17
N LEU A 12 5.79 -1.14 1.29
CA LEU A 12 5.70 -1.92 2.52
C LEU A 12 4.26 -2.01 3.03
N ASN A 13 3.53 -0.90 3.02
CA ASN A 13 2.15 -0.86 3.47
C ASN A 13 1.25 -1.72 2.58
N GLU A 14 1.34 -1.54 1.27
CA GLU A 14 0.53 -2.31 0.32
C GLU A 14 0.94 -3.78 0.29
N GLY A 15 2.23 -4.06 0.43
CA GLY A 15 2.72 -5.43 0.54
C GLY A 15 2.11 -6.15 1.72
N PHE A 16 2.02 -5.49 2.88
CA PHE A 16 1.39 -6.07 4.06
C PHE A 16 -0.11 -6.34 3.81
N VAL A 17 -0.81 -5.41 3.17
CA VAL A 17 -2.23 -5.58 2.84
C VAL A 17 -2.42 -6.77 1.89
N ILE A 18 -1.57 -6.89 0.88
CA ILE A 18 -1.63 -8.01 -0.07
C ILE A 18 -1.37 -9.34 0.64
N LEU A 19 -0.34 -9.41 1.47
CA LEU A 19 0.00 -10.61 2.21
C LEU A 19 -1.13 -11.03 3.15
N ARG A 20 -1.80 -10.06 3.76
CA ARG A 20 -2.95 -10.32 4.63
C ARG A 20 -4.08 -11.03 3.87
N HIS A 21 -4.29 -10.68 2.61
CA HIS A 21 -5.33 -11.31 1.80
C HIS A 21 -4.95 -12.70 1.29
N VAL A 22 -3.65 -12.93 1.07
CA VAL A 22 -3.16 -14.18 0.47
C VAL A 22 -2.81 -15.21 1.54
N ILE A 23 -2.17 -14.78 2.62
CA ILE A 23 -1.66 -15.67 3.66
C ILE A 23 -2.51 -15.47 4.94
N PRO A 24 -3.27 -16.51 5.37
CA PRO A 24 -4.12 -16.39 6.57
C PRO A 24 -3.34 -16.02 7.84
N TYR A 25 -2.06 -16.38 7.92
CA TYR A 25 -1.21 -16.05 9.05
C TYR A 25 -1.15 -14.56 9.31
N PHE A 26 -1.00 -13.77 8.25
CA PHE A 26 -0.94 -12.30 8.38
C PHE A 26 -2.30 -11.70 8.75
N ALA A 27 -3.39 -12.30 8.29
CA ALA A 27 -4.73 -11.86 8.67
C ALA A 27 -4.97 -12.09 10.17
N GLU A 28 -4.53 -13.23 10.69
CA GLU A 28 -4.64 -13.54 12.12
C GLU A 28 -3.78 -12.57 12.94
N LYS A 29 -2.54 -12.31 12.51
CA LYS A 29 -1.66 -11.36 13.19
C LYS A 29 -2.27 -9.97 13.25
N ARG A 30 -2.87 -9.53 12.13
CA ARG A 30 -3.55 -8.25 12.08
C ARG A 30 -4.72 -8.21 13.08
N GLN A 31 -5.51 -9.28 13.12
CA GLN A 31 -6.64 -9.35 14.04
C GLN A 31 -6.18 -9.33 15.49
N GLN A 32 -5.09 -10.02 15.81
CA GLN A 32 -4.51 -9.98 17.15
C GLN A 32 -4.06 -8.58 17.53
N LEU A 33 -3.46 -7.84 16.57
CA LEU A 33 -3.05 -6.46 16.79
C LEU A 33 -4.26 -5.54 17.02
N ILE A 34 -5.32 -5.74 16.25
CA ILE A 34 -6.56 -4.97 16.42
C ILE A 34 -7.17 -5.26 17.79
N ASP A 35 -7.23 -6.53 18.19
CA ASP A 35 -7.79 -6.93 19.48
C ASP A 35 -6.97 -6.39 20.65
N ARG A 36 -5.63 -6.36 20.48
CA ARG A 36 -4.73 -5.91 21.53
C ARG A 36 -4.67 -4.41 21.66
N TYR A 37 -4.58 -3.70 20.54
CA TYR A 37 -4.38 -2.25 20.52
C TYR A 37 -5.66 -1.47 20.17
N GLY A 38 -6.65 -2.13 19.58
CA GLY A 38 -7.94 -1.53 19.24
C GLY A 38 -7.83 -0.32 18.33
N VAL A 39 -8.42 0.78 18.77
CA VAL A 39 -8.48 2.03 17.98
C VAL A 39 -7.08 2.57 17.68
N ARG A 40 -6.10 2.33 18.57
CA ARG A 40 -4.73 2.81 18.37
C ARG A 40 -4.10 2.23 17.11
N TRP A 41 -4.37 0.96 16.81
CA TRP A 41 -3.87 0.34 15.59
C TRP A 41 -4.42 1.01 14.34
N GLN A 42 -5.72 1.31 14.34
CA GLN A 42 -6.35 1.98 13.21
C GLN A 42 -5.78 3.39 13.00
N TYR A 43 -5.57 4.14 14.07
CA TYR A 43 -4.97 5.47 13.97
C TYR A 43 -3.53 5.40 13.45
N THR A 44 -2.74 4.44 13.93
CA THR A 44 -1.36 4.26 13.47
C THR A 44 -1.35 3.94 11.97
N HIS A 45 -2.21 3.04 11.52
CA HIS A 45 -2.30 2.68 10.12
C HIS A 45 -2.71 3.87 9.26
N SER A 46 -3.69 4.66 9.72
CA SER A 46 -4.13 5.87 9.02
C SER A 46 -3.01 6.91 8.94
N LEU A 47 -2.23 7.06 10.01
CA LEU A 47 -1.08 7.97 10.01
C LEU A 47 -0.02 7.53 8.99
N LEU A 48 0.25 6.23 8.90
CA LEU A 48 1.19 5.70 7.92
C LEU A 48 0.70 5.94 6.49
N ASP A 49 -0.58 5.72 6.23
CA ASP A 49 -1.17 5.99 4.92
C ASP A 49 -1.05 7.47 4.55
N THR A 50 -1.38 8.35 5.48
CA THR A 50 -1.27 9.79 5.26
C THR A 50 0.19 10.19 5.03
N LEU A 51 1.11 9.60 5.79
CA LEU A 51 2.54 9.91 5.69
C LEU A 51 3.10 9.56 4.32
N TRP A 52 2.87 8.34 3.83
CA TRP A 52 3.44 7.96 2.54
C TRP A 52 2.79 8.73 1.38
N ILE A 53 1.49 9.01 1.46
CA ILE A 53 0.81 9.83 0.45
C ILE A 53 1.41 11.24 0.43
N PHE A 54 1.58 11.83 1.61
CA PHE A 54 2.16 13.17 1.74
C PHE A 54 3.58 13.21 1.16
N LEU A 55 4.40 12.23 1.50
CA LEU A 55 5.77 12.16 1.03
C LEU A 55 5.86 11.99 -0.49
N ILE A 56 4.98 11.19 -1.07
CA ILE A 56 4.92 11.00 -2.52
C ILE A 56 4.54 12.32 -3.22
N ILE A 57 3.50 12.97 -2.74
CA ILE A 57 3.05 14.25 -3.30
C ILE A 57 4.14 15.31 -3.16
N LEU A 58 4.72 15.41 -1.96
CA LEU A 58 5.78 16.39 -1.68
C LEU A 58 7.01 16.15 -2.57
N GLY A 59 7.43 14.90 -2.70
CA GLY A 59 8.57 14.57 -3.56
C GLY A 59 8.29 14.83 -5.02
N PHE A 60 7.07 14.58 -5.47
CA PHE A 60 6.64 14.84 -6.84
C PHE A 60 6.71 16.33 -7.17
N VAL A 61 6.21 17.16 -6.26
CA VAL A 61 6.22 18.62 -6.44
C VAL A 61 7.63 19.18 -6.30
N TRP A 62 8.38 18.69 -5.30
CA TRP A 62 9.72 19.18 -5.01
C TRP A 62 10.69 18.92 -6.17
N ASP A 63 10.59 17.74 -6.78
CA ASP A 63 11.49 17.32 -7.87
C ASP A 63 10.67 17.07 -9.13
N PHE A 64 9.92 18.06 -9.56
CA PHE A 64 9.01 17.95 -10.69
C PHE A 64 9.73 17.66 -12.00
N GLN A 65 11.03 17.97 -12.09
CA GLN A 65 11.81 17.68 -13.29
C GLN A 65 11.87 16.19 -13.60
N ASN A 66 11.77 15.34 -12.57
CA ASN A 66 11.81 13.89 -12.69
C ASN A 66 10.41 13.25 -12.63
N TRP A 67 9.37 14.02 -12.91
CA TRP A 67 8.00 13.52 -12.79
C TRP A 67 7.72 12.28 -13.64
N LYS A 68 8.37 12.18 -14.81
CA LYS A 68 8.18 11.01 -15.70
C LYS A 68 8.67 9.72 -15.03
N THR A 69 9.84 9.78 -14.39
CA THR A 69 10.38 8.63 -13.64
C THR A 69 9.45 8.24 -12.50
N TYR A 70 9.01 9.22 -11.74
CA TYR A 70 8.12 8.97 -10.60
C TYR A 70 6.76 8.42 -11.05
N ALA A 71 6.19 9.00 -12.10
CA ALA A 71 4.92 8.53 -12.65
C ALA A 71 5.04 7.10 -13.17
N THR A 72 6.16 6.77 -13.84
CA THR A 72 6.42 5.42 -14.34
C THR A 72 6.50 4.43 -13.20
N CYS A 73 7.22 4.77 -12.12
CA CYS A 73 7.32 3.90 -10.93
C CYS A 73 5.95 3.63 -10.32
N LEU A 74 5.13 4.68 -10.16
CA LEU A 74 3.78 4.53 -9.62
C LEU A 74 2.90 3.69 -10.55
N ALA A 75 2.96 3.93 -11.86
CA ALA A 75 2.17 3.20 -12.84
C ALA A 75 2.51 1.72 -12.83
N VAL A 76 3.80 1.38 -12.82
CA VAL A 76 4.25 -0.02 -12.79
C VAL A 76 3.81 -0.69 -11.50
N PHE A 77 4.01 -0.03 -10.36
CA PHE A 77 3.62 -0.59 -9.07
C PHE A 77 2.11 -0.83 -8.98
N TRP A 78 1.31 0.19 -9.27
CA TRP A 78 -0.15 0.08 -9.17
C TRP A 78 -0.73 -0.82 -10.23
N GLY A 79 -0.13 -0.88 -11.42
CA GLY A 79 -0.51 -1.83 -12.46
C GLY A 79 -0.28 -3.27 -12.01
N THR A 80 0.87 -3.55 -11.41
CA THR A 80 1.19 -4.88 -10.87
C THR A 80 0.23 -5.25 -9.75
N VAL A 81 -0.04 -4.35 -8.82
CA VAL A 81 -0.98 -4.57 -7.72
C VAL A 81 -2.38 -4.83 -8.25
N GLY A 82 -2.82 -4.05 -9.25
CA GLY A 82 -4.13 -4.22 -9.87
C GLY A 82 -4.28 -5.58 -10.53
N ILE A 83 -3.28 -6.01 -11.30
CA ILE A 83 -3.28 -7.34 -11.93
C ILE A 83 -3.33 -8.43 -10.86
N PHE A 84 -2.55 -8.27 -9.79
CA PHE A 84 -2.54 -9.23 -8.69
C PHE A 84 -3.92 -9.36 -8.05
N TYR A 85 -4.57 -8.23 -7.74
CA TYR A 85 -5.91 -8.25 -7.14
C TYR A 85 -6.94 -8.87 -8.08
N ILE A 86 -6.88 -8.54 -9.36
CA ILE A 86 -7.79 -9.13 -10.35
C ILE A 86 -7.60 -10.65 -10.39
N SER A 87 -6.36 -11.12 -10.41
CA SER A 87 -6.05 -12.55 -10.46
C SER A 87 -6.55 -13.29 -9.23
N VAL A 88 -6.33 -12.73 -8.03
CA VAL A 88 -6.69 -13.37 -6.77
C VAL A 88 -8.21 -13.36 -6.56
N PHE A 89 -8.87 -12.25 -6.90
CA PHE A 89 -10.30 -12.10 -6.65
C PHE A 89 -11.16 -12.41 -7.88
N TRP A 90 -10.56 -12.83 -8.98
CA TRP A 90 -11.27 -13.13 -10.20
C TRP A 90 -12.40 -14.15 -9.97
N ASP A 91 -12.10 -15.25 -9.29
CA ASP A 91 -13.07 -16.28 -8.99
C ASP A 91 -14.22 -15.75 -8.13
N ARG A 92 -13.92 -14.88 -7.17
CA ARG A 92 -14.95 -14.30 -6.30
C ARG A 92 -15.84 -13.32 -7.04
N MET A 93 -15.29 -12.63 -8.05
CA MET A 93 -16.05 -11.64 -8.82
C MET A 93 -16.97 -12.30 -9.83
N PHE A 94 -16.57 -13.43 -10.39
CA PHE A 94 -17.29 -14.08 -11.50
C PHE A 94 -17.97 -15.40 -11.12
N ARG A 95 -17.70 -15.93 -9.96
CA ARG A 95 -18.44 -17.06 -9.42
C ARG A 95 -19.68 -16.56 -8.67
N LYS A 96 -20.81 -16.77 -9.30
CA LYS A 96 -22.07 -16.54 -8.60
C LYS A 96 -22.82 -17.85 -8.47
#